data_8a1253cf093e87c7f3eb81a7ec71936f
#
_entry.id   8a1253cf093e87c7f3eb81a7ec71936f
#
_cell.length_a   1.000
_cell.length_b   1.000
_cell.length_c   1.000
_cell.angle_alpha   90.00
_cell.angle_beta   90.00
_cell.angle_gamma   90.00
#
_symmetry.space_group_name_H-M   'P 1'
#
loop_
_entity.id
_entity.type
_entity.pdbx_description
1 polymer ?
#
loop_
_entity_poly.entity_id
_entity_poly.type
_entity_poly.pdbx_seq_one_letter_code
_entity_poly.pdbx_strand_id
1 'polypeptide(L)'
;MSTAPAIATAVTFVWLGMVLAISFLEAPLKFRAPDVTLRVGLGIGRIVFRALNAVEAVLAVVLVVALAVDRPDTAGLVTLIVAVVVLLVQLVAVRPRLTRRSDAVLSGADAPRSHAHHVYIALESLKVLALLIGGIVLLSGSQP
;
A
#
# COMPACT_ATOMS: atom_id res chain seq x y z
N MET A 1 -3.10 3.68 26.71
CA MET A 1 -2.92 2.69 25.63
C MET A 1 -1.71 1.84 25.99
N SER A 2 -1.85 0.54 26.00
CA SER A 2 -0.72 -0.37 26.21
C SER A 2 0.17 -0.44 24.97
N THR A 3 1.30 -1.13 25.07
CA THR A 3 2.34 -1.13 24.02
C THR A 3 1.84 -1.68 22.69
N ALA A 4 1.17 -2.84 22.70
CA ALA A 4 0.75 -3.46 21.44
C ALA A 4 -0.30 -2.62 20.68
N PRO A 5 -1.37 -2.11 21.29
CA PRO A 5 -2.29 -1.19 20.62
C PRO A 5 -1.63 0.10 20.14
N ALA A 6 -0.67 0.64 20.89
CA ALA A 6 0.07 1.83 20.48
C ALA A 6 0.90 1.57 19.23
N ILE A 7 1.59 0.44 19.16
CA ILE A 7 2.35 0.02 17.99
C ILE A 7 1.41 -0.20 16.80
N ALA A 8 0.30 -0.91 16.98
CA ALA A 8 -0.67 -1.15 15.93
C ALA A 8 -1.20 0.17 15.35
N THR A 9 -1.52 1.14 16.20
CA THR A 9 -2.02 2.46 15.79
C THR A 9 -0.95 3.22 15.01
N ALA A 10 0.27 3.29 15.53
CA ALA A 10 1.37 3.99 14.89
C ALA A 10 1.70 3.39 13.52
N VAL A 11 1.82 2.07 13.44
CA VAL A 11 2.10 1.36 12.18
C VAL A 11 1.00 1.59 11.15
N THR A 12 -0.26 1.55 11.58
CA THR A 12 -1.41 1.76 10.69
C THR A 12 -1.35 3.15 10.05
N PHE A 13 -1.10 4.20 10.83
CA PHE A 13 -1.05 5.56 10.28
C PHE A 13 0.22 5.83 9.47
N VAL A 14 1.37 5.26 9.85
CA VAL A 14 2.59 5.34 9.04
C VAL A 14 2.36 4.67 7.68
N TRP A 15 1.79 3.48 7.68
CA TRP A 15 1.47 2.75 6.45
C TRP A 15 0.50 3.54 5.58
N LEU A 16 -0.58 4.05 6.16
CA LEU A 16 -1.55 4.90 5.45
C LEU A 16 -0.86 6.12 4.80
N GLY A 17 -0.03 6.82 5.56
CA GLY A 17 0.68 8.01 5.07
C GLY A 17 1.63 7.70 3.92
N MET A 18 2.35 6.59 3.99
CA MET A 18 3.26 6.15 2.92
C MET A 18 2.50 5.82 1.63
N VAL A 19 1.39 5.10 1.74
CA VAL A 19 0.57 4.76 0.57
C VAL A 19 -0.01 6.02 -0.07
N LEU A 20 -0.54 6.94 0.72
CA LEU A 20 -1.08 8.20 0.21
C LEU A 20 0.01 9.02 -0.49
N ALA A 21 1.18 9.16 0.13
CA ALA A 21 2.26 9.97 -0.41
C ALA A 21 2.84 9.39 -1.70
N ILE A 22 3.02 8.08 -1.78
CA ILE A 22 3.70 7.46 -2.91
C ILE A 22 2.70 7.09 -4.02
N SER A 23 1.63 6.40 -3.69
CA SER A 23 0.71 5.89 -4.71
C SER A 23 -0.23 6.94 -5.29
N PHE A 24 -0.65 7.91 -4.48
CA PHE A 24 -1.64 8.91 -4.90
C PHE A 24 -1.06 10.30 -5.14
N LEU A 25 0.14 10.59 -4.65
CA LEU A 25 0.78 11.88 -4.83
C LEU A 25 2.01 11.76 -5.75
N GLU A 26 3.03 11.02 -5.35
CA GLU A 26 4.29 10.91 -6.10
C GLU A 26 4.08 10.24 -7.46
N ALA A 27 3.40 9.10 -7.49
CA ALA A 27 3.28 8.32 -8.72
C ALA A 27 2.68 9.11 -9.89
N PRO A 28 1.54 9.81 -9.76
CA PRO A 28 1.04 10.63 -10.86
C PRO A 28 1.85 11.90 -11.10
N LEU A 29 2.37 12.55 -10.06
CA LEU A 29 3.07 13.84 -10.21
C LEU A 29 4.42 13.72 -10.93
N LYS A 30 5.13 12.60 -10.79
CA LYS A 30 6.45 12.46 -11.42
C LYS A 30 6.40 12.60 -12.95
N PHE A 31 5.28 12.21 -13.58
CA PHE A 31 5.11 12.33 -15.03
C PHE A 31 4.90 13.79 -15.49
N ARG A 32 4.67 14.70 -14.57
CA ARG A 32 4.56 16.14 -14.87
C ARG A 32 5.91 16.86 -14.82
N ALA A 33 6.94 16.21 -14.31
CA ALA A 33 8.26 16.80 -14.27
C ALA A 33 8.83 16.95 -15.68
N PRO A 34 9.59 18.05 -15.98
CA PRO A 34 10.25 18.21 -17.28
C PRO A 34 11.13 16.99 -17.57
N ASP A 35 11.14 16.56 -18.82
CA ASP A 35 11.96 15.46 -19.36
C ASP A 35 11.64 14.07 -18.80
N VAL A 36 10.59 13.92 -18.00
CA VAL A 36 10.14 12.60 -17.54
C VAL A 36 9.21 11.98 -18.58
N THR A 37 9.77 11.11 -19.40
CA THR A 37 9.03 10.30 -20.36
C THR A 37 8.32 9.15 -19.66
N LEU A 38 7.45 8.43 -20.37
CA LEU A 38 6.83 7.20 -19.87
C LEU A 38 7.89 6.21 -19.39
N ARG A 39 8.96 6.02 -20.20
CA ARG A 39 10.06 5.11 -19.87
C ARG A 39 10.77 5.52 -18.57
N VAL A 40 11.14 6.79 -18.43
CA VAL A 40 11.81 7.31 -17.24
C VAL A 40 10.90 7.19 -16.02
N GLY A 41 9.64 7.59 -16.14
CA GLY A 41 8.66 7.51 -15.06
C GLY A 41 8.41 6.08 -14.58
N LEU A 42 8.31 5.12 -15.50
CA LEU A 42 8.16 3.71 -15.15
C LEU A 42 9.43 3.14 -14.49
N GLY A 43 10.60 3.58 -14.90
CA GLY A 43 11.88 3.20 -14.28
C GLY A 43 11.95 3.67 -12.82
N ILE A 44 11.60 4.93 -12.58
CA ILE A 44 11.50 5.48 -11.22
C ILE A 44 10.47 4.71 -10.41
N GLY A 45 9.28 4.49 -10.99
CA GLY A 45 8.20 3.78 -10.34
C GLY A 45 8.58 2.37 -9.90
N ARG A 46 9.32 1.64 -10.72
CA ARG A 46 9.83 0.30 -10.36
C ARG A 46 10.60 0.31 -9.04
N ILE A 47 11.54 1.26 -8.93
CA ILE A 47 12.41 1.37 -7.75
C ILE A 47 11.58 1.77 -6.53
N VAL A 48 10.77 2.81 -6.69
CA VAL A 48 9.97 3.37 -5.60
C VAL A 48 8.94 2.35 -5.09
N PHE A 49 8.20 1.70 -5.99
CA PHE A 49 7.19 0.72 -5.57
C PHE A 49 7.80 -0.57 -5.03
N ARG A 50 8.97 -0.97 -5.49
CA ARG A 50 9.69 -2.09 -4.87
C ARG A 50 10.04 -1.76 -3.42
N ALA A 51 10.56 -0.56 -3.17
CA ALA A 51 10.87 -0.09 -1.83
C ALA A 51 9.60 0.03 -0.96
N LEU A 52 8.54 0.64 -1.51
CA LEU A 52 7.26 0.75 -0.82
C LEU A 52 6.71 -0.63 -0.43
N ASN A 53 6.66 -1.56 -1.37
CA ASN A 53 6.14 -2.90 -1.11
C ASN A 53 6.95 -3.64 -0.03
N ALA A 54 8.27 -3.47 -0.01
CA ALA A 54 9.12 -4.06 1.03
C ALA A 54 8.80 -3.46 2.41
N VAL A 55 8.66 -2.15 2.50
CA VAL A 55 8.29 -1.48 3.76
C VAL A 55 6.87 -1.87 4.17
N GLU A 56 5.93 -1.91 3.24
CA GLU A 56 4.55 -2.36 3.53
C GLU A 56 4.53 -3.78 4.09
N ALA A 57 5.34 -4.69 3.55
CA ALA A 57 5.43 -6.06 4.05
C ALA A 57 5.93 -6.09 5.51
N VAL A 58 6.95 -5.29 5.83
CA VAL A 58 7.46 -5.17 7.21
C VAL A 58 6.38 -4.59 8.13
N LEU A 59 5.72 -3.51 7.72
CA LEU A 59 4.67 -2.88 8.51
C LEU A 59 3.49 -3.85 8.73
N ALA A 60 3.12 -4.62 7.71
CA ALA A 60 2.06 -5.62 7.82
C ALA A 60 2.41 -6.72 8.83
N VAL A 61 3.65 -7.19 8.83
CA VAL A 61 4.12 -8.19 9.82
C VAL A 61 4.06 -7.62 11.22
N VAL A 62 4.57 -6.41 11.43
CA VAL A 62 4.53 -5.75 12.74
C VAL A 62 3.08 -5.56 13.20
N LEU A 63 2.20 -5.13 12.30
CA LEU A 63 0.77 -4.96 12.61
C LEU A 63 0.13 -6.28 13.03
N VAL A 64 0.33 -7.35 12.26
CA VAL A 64 -0.25 -8.67 12.56
C VAL A 64 0.23 -9.17 13.92
N VAL A 65 1.51 -9.02 14.23
CA VAL A 65 2.05 -9.41 15.54
C VAL A 65 1.41 -8.58 16.66
N ALA A 66 1.30 -7.27 16.49
CA ALA A 66 0.67 -6.40 17.49
C ALA A 66 -0.80 -6.77 17.72
N LEU A 67 -1.54 -7.06 16.66
CA LEU A 67 -2.95 -7.49 16.75
C LEU A 67 -3.09 -8.86 17.43
N ALA A 68 -2.12 -9.75 17.26
CA ALA A 68 -2.11 -11.06 17.90
C ALA A 68 -1.80 -10.97 19.39
N VAL A 69 -0.94 -10.01 19.79
CA VAL A 69 -0.58 -9.80 21.21
C VAL A 69 -1.74 -9.19 21.99
N ASP A 70 -2.42 -8.21 21.41
CA ASP A 70 -3.57 -7.56 22.04
C ASP A 70 -4.64 -7.31 20.97
N ARG A 71 -5.60 -8.21 20.95
CA ARG A 71 -6.63 -8.22 19.91
C ARG A 71 -7.62 -7.06 20.10
N PRO A 72 -7.78 -6.20 19.08
CA PRO A 72 -8.80 -5.15 19.13
C PRO A 72 -10.21 -5.73 19.00
N ASP A 73 -11.22 -4.87 19.01
CA ASP A 73 -12.58 -5.29 18.73
C ASP A 73 -12.70 -5.86 17.28
N THR A 74 -13.85 -6.46 16.98
CA THR A 74 -14.08 -7.10 15.69
C THR A 74 -13.94 -6.12 14.53
N ALA A 75 -14.45 -4.89 14.67
CA ALA A 75 -14.36 -3.89 13.59
C ALA A 75 -12.92 -3.52 13.27
N GLY A 76 -12.11 -3.26 14.28
CA GLY A 76 -10.68 -2.97 14.10
C GLY A 76 -9.93 -4.15 13.51
N LEU A 77 -10.18 -5.35 14.02
CA LEU A 77 -9.52 -6.54 13.52
C LEU A 77 -9.85 -6.79 12.04
N VAL A 78 -11.14 -6.76 11.68
CA VAL A 78 -11.58 -7.03 10.31
C VAL A 78 -11.01 -6.01 9.33
N THR A 79 -11.10 -4.71 9.62
CA THR A 79 -10.62 -3.66 8.73
C THR A 79 -9.11 -3.75 8.50
N LEU A 80 -8.33 -4.02 9.54
CA LEU A 80 -6.87 -4.13 9.41
C LEU A 80 -6.45 -5.41 8.70
N ILE A 81 -7.15 -6.52 8.92
CA ILE A 81 -6.92 -7.76 8.17
C ILE A 81 -7.26 -7.56 6.67
N VAL A 82 -8.30 -6.82 6.34
CA VAL A 82 -8.61 -6.46 4.95
C VAL A 82 -7.41 -5.74 4.31
N ALA A 83 -6.80 -4.78 5.00
CA ALA A 83 -5.62 -4.09 4.48
C ALA A 83 -4.45 -5.06 4.18
N VAL A 84 -4.19 -5.99 5.09
CA VAL A 84 -3.14 -7.00 4.93
C VAL A 84 -3.45 -7.92 3.75
N VAL A 85 -4.68 -8.40 3.64
CA VAL A 85 -5.11 -9.27 2.53
C VAL A 85 -5.00 -8.55 1.19
N VAL A 86 -5.42 -7.28 1.13
CA VAL A 86 -5.27 -6.45 -0.08
C VAL A 86 -3.80 -6.34 -0.49
N LEU A 87 -2.91 -6.10 0.46
CA LEU A 87 -1.47 -6.07 0.18
C LEU A 87 -0.99 -7.40 -0.41
N LEU A 88 -1.38 -8.52 0.18
CA LEU A 88 -0.99 -9.85 -0.33
C LEU A 88 -1.48 -10.07 -1.76
N VAL A 89 -2.72 -9.71 -2.06
CA VAL A 89 -3.27 -9.81 -3.43
C VAL A 89 -2.47 -8.93 -4.39
N GLN A 90 -2.15 -7.71 -3.99
CA GLN A 90 -1.34 -6.81 -4.82
C GLN A 90 0.05 -7.38 -5.11
N LEU A 91 0.72 -7.94 -4.11
CA LEU A 91 2.07 -8.47 -4.27
C LEU A 91 2.10 -9.77 -5.10
N VAL A 92 1.14 -10.65 -4.92
CA VAL A 92 1.14 -11.99 -5.54
C VAL A 92 0.49 -11.98 -6.91
N ALA A 93 -0.64 -11.28 -7.08
CA ALA A 93 -1.44 -11.38 -8.30
C ALA A 93 -1.28 -10.17 -9.23
N VAL A 94 -1.20 -8.97 -8.69
CA VAL A 94 -1.25 -7.72 -9.51
C VAL A 94 0.14 -7.23 -9.88
N ARG A 95 1.07 -7.21 -8.94
CA ARG A 95 2.43 -6.68 -9.16
C ARG A 95 3.18 -7.41 -10.27
N PRO A 96 3.13 -8.75 -10.40
CA PRO A 96 3.79 -9.43 -11.51
C PRO A 96 3.32 -8.96 -12.89
N ARG A 97 2.02 -8.68 -13.04
CA ARG A 97 1.45 -8.19 -14.30
C ARG A 97 1.92 -6.77 -14.62
N LEU A 98 1.99 -5.90 -13.62
CA LEU A 98 2.51 -4.54 -13.77
C LEU A 98 4.01 -4.55 -14.11
N THR A 99 4.77 -5.44 -13.51
CA THR A 99 6.20 -5.62 -13.78
C THR A 99 6.42 -6.07 -15.23
N ARG A 100 5.63 -6.99 -15.74
CA ARG A 100 5.70 -7.43 -17.14
C ARG A 100 5.48 -6.27 -18.11
N ARG A 101 4.50 -5.41 -17.85
CA ARG A 101 4.27 -4.22 -18.67
C ARG A 101 5.46 -3.25 -18.60
N SER A 102 5.98 -2.99 -17.40
CA SER A 102 7.17 -2.14 -17.23
C SER A 102 8.37 -2.71 -17.97
N ASP A 103 8.61 -4.01 -17.88
CA ASP A 103 9.69 -4.69 -18.62
C ASP A 103 9.53 -4.50 -20.14
N ALA A 104 8.32 -4.67 -20.65
CA ALA A 104 8.04 -4.49 -22.07
C ALA A 104 8.33 -3.05 -22.53
N VAL A 105 7.86 -2.04 -21.79
CA VAL A 105 8.09 -0.63 -22.12
C VAL A 105 9.59 -0.27 -22.04
N LEU A 106 10.28 -0.75 -20.99
CA LEU A 106 11.71 -0.47 -20.79
C LEU A 106 12.57 -1.15 -21.85
N SER A 107 12.13 -2.25 -22.44
CA SER A 107 12.81 -2.91 -23.55
C SER A 107 12.47 -2.32 -24.93
N GLY A 108 11.65 -1.27 -24.98
CA GLY A 108 11.30 -0.56 -26.20
C GLY A 108 9.97 -0.95 -26.82
N ALA A 109 9.23 -1.89 -26.24
CA ALA A 109 7.91 -2.27 -26.74
C ALA A 109 6.85 -1.21 -26.40
N ASP A 110 5.84 -1.09 -27.27
CA ASP A 110 4.69 -0.24 -27.06
C ASP A 110 3.61 -1.06 -26.34
N ALA A 111 3.54 -0.94 -25.02
CA ALA A 111 2.60 -1.68 -24.18
C ALA A 111 1.61 -0.73 -23.51
N PRO A 112 0.31 -0.78 -23.89
CA PRO A 112 -0.72 0.05 -23.27
C PRO A 112 -0.99 -0.38 -21.83
N ARG A 113 -1.64 0.50 -21.05
CA ARG A 113 -2.11 0.17 -19.71
C ARG A 113 -3.05 -1.02 -19.77
N SER A 114 -2.80 -1.99 -18.87
CA SER A 114 -3.64 -3.18 -18.73
C SER A 114 -4.71 -2.98 -17.66
N HIS A 115 -5.68 -3.91 -17.59
CA HIS A 115 -6.64 -3.97 -16.50
C HIS A 115 -5.95 -4.09 -15.13
N ALA A 116 -4.74 -4.68 -15.06
CA ALA A 116 -3.96 -4.78 -13.83
C ALA A 116 -3.68 -3.41 -13.21
N HIS A 117 -3.46 -2.36 -14.02
CA HIS A 117 -3.26 -1.00 -13.53
C HIS A 117 -4.53 -0.49 -12.81
N HIS A 118 -5.70 -0.67 -13.39
CA HIS A 118 -6.96 -0.27 -12.78
C HIS A 118 -7.30 -1.08 -11.54
N VAL A 119 -7.04 -2.39 -11.57
CA VAL A 119 -7.21 -3.27 -10.40
C VAL A 119 -6.30 -2.82 -9.26
N TYR A 120 -5.04 -2.47 -9.57
CA TYR A 120 -4.10 -1.98 -8.56
C TYR A 120 -4.62 -0.70 -7.89
N ILE A 121 -5.11 0.26 -8.66
CA ILE A 121 -5.65 1.52 -8.13
C ILE A 121 -6.87 1.25 -7.24
N ALA A 122 -7.78 0.37 -7.67
CA ALA A 122 -8.96 0.00 -6.89
C ALA A 122 -8.57 -0.66 -5.56
N LEU A 123 -7.62 -1.59 -5.59
CA LEU A 123 -7.11 -2.26 -4.38
C LEU A 123 -6.35 -1.29 -3.48
N GLU A 124 -5.58 -0.37 -4.04
CA GLU A 124 -4.87 0.66 -3.29
C GLU A 124 -5.86 1.57 -2.56
N SER A 125 -6.93 1.97 -3.23
CA SER A 125 -8.01 2.79 -2.64
C SER A 125 -8.71 2.03 -1.51
N LEU A 126 -9.00 0.75 -1.70
CA LEU A 126 -9.57 -0.10 -0.66
C LEU A 126 -8.64 -0.22 0.55
N LYS A 127 -7.35 -0.39 0.30
CA LYS A 127 -6.34 -0.46 1.38
C LYS A 127 -6.28 0.84 2.17
N VAL A 128 -6.31 1.99 1.48
CA VAL A 128 -6.36 3.32 2.14
C VAL A 128 -7.58 3.44 3.04
N LEU A 129 -8.76 3.07 2.54
CA LEU A 129 -9.99 3.11 3.34
C LEU A 129 -9.91 2.16 4.54
N ALA A 130 -9.42 0.95 4.35
CA ALA A 130 -9.27 -0.03 5.43
C ALA A 130 -8.30 0.45 6.51
N LEU A 131 -7.16 1.02 6.12
CA LEU A 131 -6.18 1.57 7.06
C LEU A 131 -6.74 2.79 7.81
N LEU A 132 -7.44 3.67 7.11
CA LEU A 132 -8.04 4.85 7.74
C LEU A 132 -9.11 4.45 8.76
N ILE A 133 -10.04 3.59 8.36
CA ILE A 133 -11.12 3.12 9.24
C ILE A 133 -10.53 2.33 10.41
N GLY A 134 -9.61 1.42 10.14
CA GLY A 134 -8.95 0.62 11.17
C GLY A 134 -8.17 1.48 12.16
N GLY A 135 -7.47 2.49 11.68
CA GLY A 135 -6.74 3.43 12.51
C GLY A 135 -7.66 4.25 13.42
N ILE A 136 -8.77 4.75 12.87
CA ILE A 136 -9.78 5.49 13.64
C ILE A 136 -10.40 4.59 14.71
N VAL A 137 -10.75 3.35 14.36
CA VAL A 137 -11.32 2.39 15.30
C VAL A 137 -10.35 2.08 16.44
N LEU A 138 -9.06 1.90 16.14
CA LEU A 138 -8.04 1.69 17.17
C LEU A 138 -7.95 2.88 18.12
N LEU A 139 -7.96 4.10 17.59
CA LEU A 139 -7.94 5.31 18.41
C LEU A 139 -9.20 5.44 19.29
N SER A 140 -10.36 5.14 18.71
CA SER A 140 -11.64 5.21 19.45
C SER A 140 -11.71 4.19 20.58
N GLY A 141 -11.21 2.98 20.34
CA GLY A 141 -11.17 1.91 21.32
C GLY A 141 -10.16 2.12 22.46
N SER A 142 -9.21 3.04 22.29
CA SER A 142 -8.19 3.36 23.30
C SER A 142 -8.61 4.42 24.31
N GLN A 143 -9.76 5.03 24.12
CA GLN A 143 -10.26 6.07 25.01
C GLN A 143 -10.84 5.46 26.29
N PRO A 144 -10.56 6.04 27.46
CA PRO A 144 -11.11 5.55 28.73
C PRO A 144 -12.61 5.74 28.82
#